data_e0beef774f17ef3a7e28e4586ffd6fbe
#
_entry.id   e0beef774f17ef3a7e28e4586ffd6fbe
#
_cell.length_a   1.000
_cell.length_b   1.000
_cell.length_c   1.000
_cell.angle_alpha   90.00
_cell.angle_beta   90.00
_cell.angle_gamma   90.00
#
_symmetry.space_group_name_H-M   'P 1'
#
loop_
_entity.id
_entity.type
_entity.pdbx_description
1 polymer ?
#
loop_
_entity_poly.entity_id
_entity_poly.type
_entity_poly.pdbx_seq_one_letter_code
_entity_poly.pdbx_strand_id
1 'polypeptide(L)'
;MTRSLVWGASLLAIALVLPNASALAHGFAGQRFFPATIATDDPFVSDELSAPTVSTIRNSGEGGGQEIDTSIDVSKRITPNFGLGFAETWQHFSNAPSGFGNLELSAKYQLLVDAPHEALLAVGVDAEVGGTGARKVGADRFSTVTPTLFFGKGMGDLPDSMKWLKPLAVTGTLGFGFPTRASTVTDPDSGDVERHSNTFETGLAIEYNLQYLQSSVQDIGLPAPFNRMIPLVEFAFSTPFNRGQNGLTTGTINPGVAWAGRYFQLTAEAIIPANNRSGRNVGGVVQLHFFLDDIFPTTIGRPIFQ
;
A
#
# COMPACT_ATOMS: atom_id res chain seq x y z
N MET A 1 -30.45 -5.88 -51.87
CA MET A 1 -29.48 -6.95 -51.49
C MET A 1 -28.42 -6.32 -50.60
N THR A 2 -28.64 -6.30 -49.30
CA THR A 2 -27.74 -5.76 -48.29
C THR A 2 -27.22 -6.92 -47.43
N ARG A 3 -25.91 -7.22 -47.54
CA ARG A 3 -25.24 -8.25 -46.74
C ARG A 3 -24.73 -7.61 -45.43
N SER A 4 -25.28 -8.02 -44.32
CA SER A 4 -24.81 -7.73 -42.98
C SER A 4 -23.61 -8.65 -42.65
N LEU A 5 -22.43 -8.05 -42.42
CA LEU A 5 -21.27 -8.76 -41.83
C LEU A 5 -21.45 -8.77 -40.30
N VAL A 6 -21.61 -9.97 -39.77
CA VAL A 6 -21.56 -10.24 -38.32
C VAL A 6 -20.10 -10.52 -37.96
N TRP A 7 -19.47 -9.66 -37.19
CA TRP A 7 -18.15 -9.89 -36.59
C TRP A 7 -18.34 -10.65 -35.27
N GLY A 8 -18.00 -11.94 -35.31
CA GLY A 8 -17.94 -12.77 -34.12
C GLY A 8 -16.63 -12.48 -33.37
N ALA A 9 -16.71 -11.84 -32.22
CA ALA A 9 -15.57 -11.70 -31.30
C ALA A 9 -15.44 -13.00 -30.50
N SER A 10 -14.48 -13.84 -30.86
CA SER A 10 -14.08 -15.01 -30.07
C SER A 10 -13.20 -14.55 -28.92
N LEU A 11 -13.75 -14.46 -27.71
CA LEU A 11 -13.00 -14.33 -26.48
C LEU A 11 -12.27 -15.65 -26.20
N LEU A 12 -10.97 -15.67 -26.45
CA LEU A 12 -10.08 -16.76 -26.10
C LEU A 12 -9.81 -16.69 -24.60
N ALA A 13 -10.57 -17.45 -23.79
CA ALA A 13 -10.31 -17.65 -22.38
C ALA A 13 -9.07 -18.54 -22.23
N ILE A 14 -7.90 -17.95 -22.04
CA ILE A 14 -6.69 -18.65 -21.61
C ILE A 14 -6.85 -18.94 -20.12
N ALA A 15 -7.32 -20.14 -19.80
CA ALA A 15 -7.24 -20.66 -18.43
C ALA A 15 -5.77 -21.01 -18.15
N LEU A 16 -5.04 -20.09 -17.52
CA LEU A 16 -3.74 -20.37 -16.92
C LEU A 16 -3.98 -21.32 -15.72
N VAL A 17 -3.73 -22.59 -15.92
CA VAL A 17 -3.62 -23.56 -14.82
C VAL A 17 -2.26 -23.32 -14.16
N LEU A 18 -2.24 -22.42 -13.17
CA LEU A 18 -1.09 -22.26 -12.31
C LEU A 18 -1.07 -23.39 -11.27
N PRO A 19 0.09 -23.98 -10.96
CA PRO A 19 0.19 -25.00 -9.91
C PRO A 19 -0.25 -24.40 -8.57
N ASN A 20 -1.05 -25.15 -7.81
CA ASN A 20 -1.44 -24.79 -6.45
C ASN A 20 -0.18 -24.67 -5.58
N ALA A 21 0.37 -23.46 -5.46
CA ALA A 21 1.28 -23.14 -4.38
C ALA A 21 0.48 -23.22 -3.09
N SER A 22 0.92 -24.05 -2.14
CA SER A 22 0.38 -24.06 -0.79
C SER A 22 0.33 -22.60 -0.32
N ALA A 23 -0.84 -22.11 0.09
CA ALA A 23 -0.98 -20.79 0.64
C ALA A 23 -0.06 -20.72 1.86
N LEU A 24 1.12 -20.13 1.68
CA LEU A 24 1.99 -19.79 2.78
C LEU A 24 1.29 -18.65 3.53
N ALA A 25 1.28 -18.74 4.84
CA ALA A 25 0.78 -17.69 5.70
C ALA A 25 1.41 -16.34 5.30
N HIS A 26 0.64 -15.28 5.44
CA HIS A 26 0.94 -13.86 5.17
C HIS A 26 2.42 -13.53 4.90
N GLY A 27 2.68 -12.68 3.94
CA GLY A 27 3.97 -12.01 3.74
C GLY A 27 5.15 -12.89 3.32
N PHE A 28 4.97 -14.20 3.04
CA PHE A 28 6.08 -15.08 2.68
C PHE A 28 6.13 -15.44 1.20
N ALA A 29 7.32 -15.30 0.60
CA ALA A 29 7.69 -15.97 -0.65
C ALA A 29 8.94 -16.84 -0.39
N GLY A 30 8.74 -18.15 -0.35
CA GLY A 30 9.79 -19.09 0.08
C GLY A 30 10.18 -18.88 1.54
N GLN A 31 11.45 -18.56 1.78
CA GLN A 31 11.96 -18.25 3.12
C GLN A 31 11.93 -16.75 3.46
N ARG A 32 11.60 -15.92 2.47
CA ARG A 32 11.55 -14.48 2.63
C ARG A 32 10.21 -14.05 3.22
N PHE A 33 10.28 -13.35 4.34
CA PHE A 33 9.19 -12.55 4.86
C PHE A 33 9.33 -11.11 4.34
N PHE A 34 8.28 -10.59 3.73
CA PHE A 34 8.11 -9.20 3.35
C PHE A 34 7.17 -8.55 4.38
N PRO A 35 7.61 -7.53 5.12
CA PRO A 35 6.76 -6.85 6.09
C PRO A 35 5.62 -6.09 5.42
N ALA A 36 4.52 -5.94 6.11
CA ALA A 36 3.51 -4.96 5.74
C ALA A 36 4.12 -3.56 5.78
N THR A 37 3.98 -2.81 4.70
CA THR A 37 4.48 -1.45 4.53
C THR A 37 3.37 -0.42 4.80
N ILE A 38 3.72 0.84 5.12
CA ILE A 38 2.73 1.88 5.52
C ILE A 38 2.46 2.85 4.38
N ALA A 39 3.51 3.40 3.77
CA ALA A 39 3.37 4.39 2.70
C ALA A 39 3.22 3.75 1.32
N THR A 40 3.62 2.49 1.19
CA THR A 40 3.55 1.69 -0.03
C THR A 40 2.81 0.41 0.30
N ASP A 41 1.70 0.11 -0.37
CA ASP A 41 0.96 -1.14 -0.12
C ASP A 41 1.77 -2.37 -0.57
N ASP A 42 1.68 -3.45 0.18
CA ASP A 42 2.42 -4.68 -0.06
C ASP A 42 1.83 -5.55 -1.20
N PRO A 43 2.63 -6.47 -1.82
CA PRO A 43 2.17 -7.26 -2.95
C PRO A 43 1.37 -8.51 -2.59
N PHE A 44 0.95 -8.69 -1.33
CA PHE A 44 0.25 -9.91 -0.90
C PHE A 44 -1.26 -9.78 -0.92
N VAL A 45 -1.93 -10.93 -0.99
CA VAL A 45 -3.35 -11.10 -0.72
C VAL A 45 -3.47 -11.94 0.55
N SER A 46 -3.83 -11.31 1.65
CA SER A 46 -3.79 -11.89 3.01
C SER A 46 -5.03 -11.51 3.82
N ASP A 47 -5.19 -12.14 4.97
CA ASP A 47 -6.19 -11.77 5.97
C ASP A 47 -5.49 -10.98 7.07
N GLU A 48 -5.67 -9.66 7.09
CA GLU A 48 -4.90 -8.74 7.90
C GLU A 48 -5.76 -7.63 8.50
N LEU A 49 -5.23 -7.05 9.59
CA LEU A 49 -5.80 -5.87 10.23
C LEU A 49 -4.67 -4.93 10.65
N SER A 50 -4.62 -3.75 10.06
CA SER A 50 -3.80 -2.63 10.55
C SER A 50 -4.68 -1.73 11.42
N ALA A 51 -4.48 -1.76 12.74
CA ALA A 51 -5.25 -0.96 13.68
C ALA A 51 -4.56 -0.87 15.05
N PRO A 52 -4.23 0.35 15.53
CA PRO A 52 -4.28 1.59 14.78
C PRO A 52 -3.04 1.81 13.89
N THR A 53 -3.19 2.56 12.82
CA THR A 53 -2.11 3.32 12.21
C THR A 53 -2.28 4.77 12.62
N VAL A 54 -1.27 5.35 13.28
CA VAL A 54 -1.32 6.73 13.77
C VAL A 54 -0.18 7.52 13.15
N SER A 55 -0.51 8.55 12.38
CA SER A 55 0.46 9.49 11.85
C SER A 55 0.31 10.87 12.48
N THR A 56 1.39 11.62 12.47
CA THR A 56 1.38 13.01 12.90
C THR A 56 2.31 13.84 12.04
N ILE A 57 1.83 15.00 11.60
CA ILE A 57 2.60 15.98 10.86
C ILE A 57 2.18 17.40 11.27
N ARG A 58 3.10 18.35 11.20
CA ARG A 58 2.77 19.77 11.38
C ARG A 58 2.53 20.40 10.01
N ASN A 59 1.34 20.96 9.82
CA ASN A 59 0.98 21.68 8.60
C ASN A 59 1.78 22.99 8.48
N SER A 60 2.25 23.31 7.26
CA SER A 60 3.12 24.46 6.99
C SER A 60 2.38 25.73 6.58
N GLY A 61 1.03 25.72 6.52
CA GLY A 61 0.19 26.85 6.07
C GLY A 61 -0.01 27.94 7.13
N GLU A 62 -0.63 29.05 6.73
CA GLU A 62 -1.08 30.10 7.65
C GLU A 62 -2.06 29.51 8.68
N GLY A 63 -1.71 29.57 9.97
CA GLY A 63 -2.44 28.91 11.05
C GLY A 63 -1.90 27.55 11.45
N GLY A 64 -0.74 27.13 10.89
CA GLY A 64 -0.08 25.84 11.03
C GLY A 64 -0.36 25.09 12.31
N GLY A 65 -1.24 24.09 12.25
CA GLY A 65 -1.61 23.20 13.34
C GLY A 65 -0.94 21.84 13.18
N GLN A 66 -1.11 21.04 14.20
CA GLN A 66 -0.75 19.61 14.14
C GLN A 66 -1.94 18.85 13.54
N GLU A 67 -1.64 18.00 12.61
CA GLU A 67 -2.54 16.99 12.07
C GLU A 67 -2.16 15.65 12.66
N ILE A 68 -3.16 14.90 13.13
CA ILE A 68 -3.02 13.54 13.64
C ILE A 68 -4.07 12.71 12.94
N ASP A 69 -3.63 11.73 12.16
CA ASP A 69 -4.52 10.78 11.51
C ASP A 69 -4.47 9.45 12.23
N THR A 70 -5.63 8.84 12.39
CA THR A 70 -5.77 7.51 12.96
C THR A 70 -6.60 6.67 12.00
N SER A 71 -5.99 5.64 11.42
CA SER A 71 -6.67 4.76 10.46
C SER A 71 -6.77 3.33 10.93
N ILE A 72 -7.75 2.65 10.36
CA ILE A 72 -7.94 1.23 10.39
C ILE A 72 -8.00 0.73 8.94
N ASP A 73 -7.30 -0.36 8.67
CA ASP A 73 -7.34 -1.07 7.41
C ASP A 73 -7.58 -2.56 7.69
N VAL A 74 -8.47 -3.17 6.92
CA VAL A 74 -8.80 -4.60 7.02
C VAL A 74 -8.77 -5.20 5.63
N SER A 75 -8.00 -6.25 5.44
CA SER A 75 -8.04 -7.05 4.23
C SER A 75 -8.59 -8.46 4.50
N LYS A 76 -9.34 -8.99 3.54
CA LYS A 76 -10.00 -10.28 3.62
C LYS A 76 -9.88 -11.07 2.33
N ARG A 77 -9.28 -12.25 2.41
CA ARG A 77 -9.26 -13.20 1.30
C ARG A 77 -10.66 -13.75 1.02
N ILE A 78 -11.11 -13.56 -0.20
CA ILE A 78 -12.35 -14.17 -0.72
C ILE A 78 -12.02 -15.54 -1.28
N THR A 79 -10.94 -15.64 -2.08
CA THR A 79 -10.31 -16.91 -2.50
C THR A 79 -8.83 -16.88 -2.10
N PRO A 80 -8.06 -17.96 -2.25
CA PRO A 80 -6.62 -17.96 -1.93
C PRO A 80 -5.82 -16.85 -2.61
N ASN A 81 -6.25 -16.43 -3.81
CA ASN A 81 -5.53 -15.43 -4.62
C ASN A 81 -6.29 -14.11 -4.79
N PHE A 82 -7.50 -13.96 -4.24
CA PHE A 82 -8.30 -12.76 -4.37
C PHE A 82 -8.76 -12.25 -3.02
N GLY A 83 -8.46 -10.99 -2.73
CA GLY A 83 -8.83 -10.30 -1.51
C GLY A 83 -9.59 -9.01 -1.77
N LEU A 84 -10.36 -8.59 -0.77
CA LEU A 84 -11.00 -7.30 -0.68
C LEU A 84 -10.49 -6.58 0.56
N GLY A 85 -10.31 -5.28 0.46
CA GLY A 85 -9.88 -4.43 1.56
C GLY A 85 -10.85 -3.28 1.81
N PHE A 86 -10.75 -2.75 3.01
CA PHE A 86 -11.51 -1.62 3.51
C PHE A 86 -10.61 -0.81 4.43
N ALA A 87 -10.51 0.51 4.20
CA ALA A 87 -9.81 1.41 5.10
C ALA A 87 -10.63 2.66 5.41
N GLU A 88 -10.45 3.19 6.61
CA GLU A 88 -11.09 4.40 7.09
C GLU A 88 -10.13 5.19 7.97
N THR A 89 -10.09 6.52 7.79
CA THR A 89 -9.18 7.41 8.50
C THR A 89 -9.94 8.51 9.23
N TRP A 90 -9.70 8.61 10.54
CA TRP A 90 -10.09 9.76 11.35
C TRP A 90 -8.98 10.79 11.35
N GLN A 91 -9.29 12.00 10.89
CA GLN A 91 -8.36 13.13 10.80
C GLN A 91 -8.67 14.12 11.94
N HIS A 92 -7.63 14.46 12.71
CA HIS A 92 -7.71 15.44 13.78
C HIS A 92 -6.72 16.60 13.51
N PHE A 93 -7.26 17.80 13.45
CA PHE A 93 -6.50 19.04 13.28
C PHE A 93 -6.57 19.85 14.56
N SER A 94 -5.42 20.31 15.08
CA SER A 94 -5.38 21.12 16.31
C SER A 94 -6.08 22.49 16.17
N ASN A 95 -6.15 23.04 14.95
CA ASN A 95 -6.69 24.36 14.64
C ASN A 95 -7.88 24.33 13.65
N ALA A 96 -8.42 23.14 13.34
CA ALA A 96 -9.53 22.97 12.41
C ALA A 96 -10.46 21.83 12.89
N PRO A 97 -11.66 21.70 12.30
CA PRO A 97 -12.58 20.60 12.63
C PRO A 97 -11.98 19.23 12.34
N SER A 98 -12.31 18.25 13.15
CA SER A 98 -11.95 16.84 12.96
C SER A 98 -13.08 16.06 12.30
N GLY A 99 -12.77 14.94 11.63
CA GLY A 99 -13.76 14.11 10.98
C GLY A 99 -13.16 12.89 10.30
N PHE A 100 -14.00 12.05 9.74
CA PHE A 100 -13.57 10.95 8.88
C PHE A 100 -13.23 11.45 7.48
N GLY A 101 -12.18 10.90 6.89
CA GLY A 101 -11.86 10.99 5.47
C GLY A 101 -12.88 10.26 4.61
N ASN A 102 -12.63 10.11 3.32
CA ASN A 102 -13.44 9.24 2.48
C ASN A 102 -13.07 7.77 2.73
N LEU A 103 -14.08 6.91 2.66
CA LEU A 103 -13.93 5.47 2.71
C LEU A 103 -13.06 4.98 1.54
N GLU A 104 -12.11 4.11 1.84
CA GLU A 104 -11.28 3.43 0.85
C GLU A 104 -11.68 1.96 0.75
N LEU A 105 -11.85 1.49 -0.47
CA LEU A 105 -12.14 0.10 -0.81
C LEU A 105 -11.06 -0.41 -1.75
N SER A 106 -10.61 -1.64 -1.55
CA SER A 106 -9.62 -2.27 -2.41
C SER A 106 -10.02 -3.66 -2.85
N ALA A 107 -9.53 -4.06 -4.01
CA ALA A 107 -9.59 -5.44 -4.50
C ALA A 107 -8.22 -5.79 -5.08
N LYS A 108 -7.62 -6.92 -4.65
CA LYS A 108 -6.29 -7.35 -5.05
C LYS A 108 -6.31 -8.81 -5.50
N TYR A 109 -5.60 -9.12 -6.59
CA TYR A 109 -5.45 -10.47 -7.11
C TYR A 109 -3.98 -10.84 -7.25
N GLN A 110 -3.56 -11.91 -6.57
CA GLN A 110 -2.21 -12.46 -6.62
C GLN A 110 -2.00 -13.20 -7.93
N LEU A 111 -1.13 -12.68 -8.79
CA LEU A 111 -0.79 -13.28 -10.08
C LEU A 111 0.32 -14.34 -9.97
N LEU A 112 1.33 -14.06 -9.12
CA LEU A 112 2.52 -14.88 -9.00
C LEU A 112 3.06 -14.86 -7.58
N VAL A 113 3.39 -16.05 -7.07
CA VAL A 113 4.28 -16.25 -5.92
C VAL A 113 5.36 -17.25 -6.35
N ASP A 114 6.56 -16.75 -6.61
CA ASP A 114 7.73 -17.55 -6.98
C ASP A 114 8.62 -17.74 -5.75
N ALA A 115 8.35 -18.78 -4.99
CA ALA A 115 9.06 -19.08 -3.74
C ALA A 115 10.57 -19.31 -3.92
N PRO A 116 11.06 -20.04 -4.94
CA PRO A 116 12.50 -20.22 -5.18
C PRO A 116 13.26 -18.92 -5.46
N HIS A 117 12.62 -17.95 -6.12
CA HIS A 117 13.22 -16.68 -6.47
C HIS A 117 12.76 -15.52 -5.57
N GLU A 118 11.99 -15.81 -4.51
CA GLU A 118 11.44 -14.80 -3.59
C GLU A 118 10.75 -13.65 -4.34
N ALA A 119 9.97 -13.98 -5.39
CA ALA A 119 9.35 -12.99 -6.25
C ALA A 119 7.82 -13.05 -6.17
N LEU A 120 7.19 -11.90 -6.24
CA LEU A 120 5.76 -11.68 -6.09
C LEU A 120 5.25 -10.72 -7.15
N LEU A 121 4.04 -10.98 -7.63
CA LEU A 121 3.32 -10.08 -8.52
C LEU A 121 1.83 -10.13 -8.22
N ALA A 122 1.22 -8.98 -8.05
CA ALA A 122 -0.23 -8.85 -7.90
C ALA A 122 -0.76 -7.67 -8.70
N VAL A 123 -2.05 -7.66 -8.97
CA VAL A 123 -2.77 -6.52 -9.53
C VAL A 123 -3.95 -6.20 -8.65
N GLY A 124 -4.33 -4.95 -8.60
CA GLY A 124 -5.48 -4.53 -7.81
C GLY A 124 -6.11 -3.26 -8.32
N VAL A 125 -7.13 -2.84 -7.62
CA VAL A 125 -7.80 -1.56 -7.79
C VAL A 125 -8.17 -1.02 -6.43
N ASP A 126 -7.81 0.23 -6.20
CA ASP A 126 -8.18 0.99 -5.01
C ASP A 126 -9.22 2.04 -5.41
N ALA A 127 -10.20 2.27 -4.56
CA ALA A 127 -11.27 3.23 -4.79
C ALA A 127 -11.52 4.05 -3.53
N GLU A 128 -11.15 5.32 -3.57
CA GLU A 128 -11.64 6.31 -2.62
C GLU A 128 -13.08 6.68 -3.00
N VAL A 129 -14.01 6.44 -2.08
CA VAL A 129 -15.44 6.62 -2.32
C VAL A 129 -15.88 8.04 -1.95
N GLY A 130 -15.91 8.93 -2.92
CA GLY A 130 -16.21 10.33 -2.71
C GLY A 130 -17.57 10.59 -2.05
N GLY A 131 -17.57 11.52 -1.10
CA GLY A 131 -18.77 11.95 -0.38
C GLY A 131 -19.16 11.08 0.81
N THR A 132 -18.37 10.07 1.16
CA THR A 132 -18.53 9.28 2.39
C THR A 132 -17.91 9.98 3.59
N GLY A 133 -16.87 10.75 3.36
CA GLY A 133 -16.17 11.51 4.39
C GLY A 133 -16.79 12.86 4.74
N ALA A 134 -16.21 13.50 5.74
CA ALA A 134 -16.66 14.80 6.24
C ALA A 134 -16.03 15.95 5.46
N ARG A 135 -16.84 16.80 4.84
CA ARG A 135 -16.39 18.00 4.08
C ARG A 135 -15.51 18.94 4.90
N LYS A 136 -15.72 19.00 6.20
CA LYS A 136 -14.98 19.88 7.11
C LYS A 136 -13.50 19.50 7.29
N VAL A 137 -13.10 18.28 6.88
CA VAL A 137 -11.71 17.82 6.83
C VAL A 137 -11.17 17.76 5.41
N GLY A 138 -11.90 18.29 4.42
CA GLY A 138 -11.46 18.32 3.02
C GLY A 138 -11.80 17.07 2.21
N ALA A 139 -12.62 16.15 2.74
CA ALA A 139 -13.00 14.94 2.02
C ALA A 139 -13.72 15.27 0.69
N ASP A 140 -13.23 14.68 -0.39
CA ASP A 140 -13.71 14.89 -1.75
C ASP A 140 -15.13 14.36 -1.96
N ARG A 141 -15.89 15.01 -2.85
CA ARG A 141 -17.24 14.58 -3.25
C ARG A 141 -17.28 13.69 -4.48
N PHE A 142 -16.14 13.46 -5.08
CA PHE A 142 -15.96 12.57 -6.21
C PHE A 142 -15.07 11.41 -5.80
N SER A 143 -15.24 10.28 -6.46
CA SER A 143 -14.42 9.11 -6.22
C SER A 143 -13.18 9.16 -7.08
N THR A 144 -12.09 8.54 -6.59
CA THR A 144 -10.89 8.26 -7.37
C THR A 144 -10.70 6.75 -7.43
N VAL A 145 -10.43 6.23 -8.63
CA VAL A 145 -10.18 4.81 -8.87
C VAL A 145 -8.76 4.65 -9.37
N THR A 146 -7.98 3.78 -8.71
CA THR A 146 -6.55 3.59 -8.96
C THR A 146 -6.25 2.12 -9.25
N PRO A 147 -6.29 1.66 -10.51
CA PRO A 147 -5.70 0.37 -10.88
C PRO A 147 -4.21 0.37 -10.60
N THR A 148 -3.72 -0.68 -9.94
CA THR A 148 -2.37 -0.77 -9.40
C THR A 148 -1.75 -2.13 -9.69
N LEU A 149 -0.46 -2.11 -10.08
CA LEU A 149 0.43 -3.27 -10.14
C LEU A 149 1.29 -3.28 -8.88
N PHE A 150 1.38 -4.44 -8.23
CA PHE A 150 2.19 -4.67 -7.04
C PHE A 150 3.25 -5.70 -7.34
N PHE A 151 4.48 -5.47 -6.87
CA PHE A 151 5.59 -6.41 -7.06
C PHE A 151 6.45 -6.52 -5.79
N GLY A 152 7.10 -7.66 -5.64
CA GLY A 152 8.08 -7.89 -4.61
C GLY A 152 9.21 -8.78 -5.09
N LYS A 153 10.46 -8.53 -4.65
CA LYS A 153 11.62 -9.32 -4.97
C LYS A 153 12.62 -9.33 -3.81
N GLY A 154 12.86 -10.51 -3.25
CA GLY A 154 13.98 -10.74 -2.34
C GLY A 154 15.27 -11.07 -3.08
N MET A 155 16.40 -10.83 -2.44
CA MET A 155 17.74 -11.04 -3.01
C MET A 155 18.38 -12.34 -2.55
N GLY A 156 17.58 -13.33 -2.09
CA GLY A 156 18.07 -14.61 -1.56
C GLY A 156 18.81 -15.49 -2.57
N ASP A 157 18.52 -15.33 -3.86
CA ASP A 157 19.13 -16.03 -4.98
C ASP A 157 20.50 -15.46 -5.43
N LEU A 158 21.00 -14.40 -4.78
CA LEU A 158 22.34 -13.89 -5.04
C LEU A 158 23.43 -14.91 -4.67
N PRO A 159 24.60 -14.88 -5.35
CA PRO A 159 25.71 -15.78 -5.05
C PRO A 159 26.28 -15.52 -3.66
N ASP A 160 26.96 -16.52 -3.09
CA ASP A 160 27.53 -16.44 -1.73
C ASP A 160 28.61 -15.35 -1.56
N SER A 161 29.26 -14.94 -2.64
CA SER A 161 30.16 -13.77 -2.65
C SER A 161 29.45 -12.46 -2.28
N MET A 162 28.11 -12.41 -2.44
CA MET A 162 27.24 -11.27 -2.12
C MET A 162 26.28 -11.57 -0.96
N LYS A 163 26.63 -12.51 -0.08
CA LYS A 163 25.75 -13.01 0.99
C LYS A 163 25.13 -11.90 1.86
N TRP A 164 25.84 -10.80 2.11
CA TRP A 164 25.36 -9.68 2.92
C TRP A 164 24.25 -8.86 2.24
N LEU A 165 24.06 -9.02 0.93
CA LEU A 165 22.95 -8.42 0.18
C LEU A 165 21.73 -9.35 0.11
N LYS A 166 21.88 -10.64 0.42
CA LYS A 166 20.76 -11.59 0.44
C LYS A 166 19.62 -11.16 1.37
N PRO A 167 19.82 -10.51 2.53
CA PRO A 167 18.74 -10.01 3.37
C PRO A 167 17.94 -8.85 2.79
N LEU A 168 18.43 -8.20 1.73
CA LEU A 168 17.67 -7.14 1.05
C LEU A 168 16.44 -7.70 0.33
N ALA A 169 15.38 -6.93 0.36
CA ALA A 169 14.21 -7.10 -0.50
C ALA A 169 13.71 -5.74 -0.96
N VAL A 170 12.96 -5.76 -2.06
CA VAL A 170 12.30 -4.60 -2.64
C VAL A 170 10.86 -4.95 -2.90
N THR A 171 9.93 -4.13 -2.43
CA THR A 171 8.52 -4.16 -2.83
C THR A 171 8.14 -2.84 -3.50
N GLY A 172 7.07 -2.83 -4.27
CA GLY A 172 6.64 -1.58 -4.87
C GLY A 172 5.30 -1.67 -5.58
N THR A 173 4.79 -0.50 -5.90
CA THR A 173 3.52 -0.27 -6.58
C THR A 173 3.66 0.67 -7.76
N LEU A 174 2.88 0.41 -8.81
CA LEU A 174 2.73 1.30 -9.96
C LEU A 174 1.23 1.43 -10.25
N GLY A 175 0.66 2.59 -10.01
CA GLY A 175 -0.77 2.87 -10.14
C GLY A 175 -1.09 4.07 -11.01
N PHE A 176 -2.33 4.16 -11.45
CA PHE A 176 -2.86 5.31 -12.17
C PHE A 176 -4.17 5.76 -11.53
N GLY A 177 -4.17 6.93 -10.90
CA GLY A 177 -5.35 7.54 -10.28
C GLY A 177 -6.24 8.25 -11.30
N PHE A 178 -7.51 7.87 -11.31
CA PHE A 178 -8.53 8.43 -12.19
C PHE A 178 -9.69 9.02 -11.36
N PRO A 179 -9.69 10.34 -11.09
CA PRO A 179 -10.82 10.98 -10.44
C PRO A 179 -12.06 10.94 -11.36
N THR A 180 -13.21 10.57 -10.80
CA THR A 180 -14.50 10.50 -11.54
C THR A 180 -15.02 11.87 -11.94
N ARG A 181 -14.42 12.94 -11.44
CA ARG A 181 -14.73 14.33 -11.78
C ARG A 181 -13.47 15.06 -12.23
N ALA A 182 -13.53 15.73 -13.36
CA ALA A 182 -12.39 16.45 -13.92
C ALA A 182 -12.09 17.79 -13.22
N SER A 183 -13.11 18.41 -12.62
CA SER A 183 -12.98 19.68 -11.91
C SER A 183 -14.16 19.95 -10.99
N THR A 184 -13.96 20.78 -9.99
CA THR A 184 -15.01 21.30 -9.09
C THR A 184 -14.98 22.82 -9.09
N VAL A 185 -16.14 23.46 -9.19
CA VAL A 185 -16.25 24.92 -9.00
C VAL A 185 -16.13 25.18 -7.49
N THR A 186 -15.09 25.91 -7.09
CA THR A 186 -14.81 26.22 -5.69
C THR A 186 -15.48 27.51 -5.24
N ASP A 187 -15.60 28.49 -6.16
CA ASP A 187 -16.31 29.73 -5.94
C ASP A 187 -17.19 30.05 -7.17
N PRO A 188 -18.53 29.93 -7.04
CA PRO A 188 -19.46 30.25 -8.13
C PRO A 188 -19.46 31.72 -8.58
N ASP A 189 -19.09 32.65 -7.69
CA ASP A 189 -19.13 34.08 -7.97
C ASP A 189 -17.88 34.54 -8.74
N SER A 190 -16.70 34.01 -8.41
CA SER A 190 -15.45 34.25 -9.15
C SER A 190 -15.27 33.30 -10.34
N GLY A 191 -15.97 32.18 -10.36
CA GLY A 191 -15.81 31.12 -11.36
C GLY A 191 -14.53 30.30 -11.15
N ASP A 192 -13.94 30.35 -9.96
CA ASP A 192 -12.74 29.58 -9.64
C ASP A 192 -13.02 28.09 -9.69
N VAL A 193 -12.09 27.36 -10.34
CA VAL A 193 -12.23 25.94 -10.63
C VAL A 193 -10.99 25.19 -10.14
N GLU A 194 -11.19 24.26 -9.23
CA GLU A 194 -10.20 23.27 -8.88
C GLU A 194 -10.20 22.14 -9.92
N ARG A 195 -9.01 21.75 -10.39
CA ARG A 195 -8.83 20.70 -11.39
C ARG A 195 -8.30 19.43 -10.75
N HIS A 196 -8.96 18.31 -10.99
CA HIS A 196 -8.59 16.99 -10.47
C HIS A 196 -7.87 16.21 -11.56
N SER A 197 -6.55 16.24 -11.54
CA SER A 197 -5.71 15.57 -12.53
C SER A 197 -5.71 14.07 -12.36
N ASN A 198 -5.56 13.34 -13.47
CA ASN A 198 -5.14 11.95 -13.38
C ASN A 198 -3.68 11.93 -12.88
N THR A 199 -3.35 10.94 -12.08
CA THR A 199 -2.04 10.82 -11.42
C THR A 199 -1.37 9.50 -11.77
N PHE A 200 -0.05 9.52 -11.79
CA PHE A 200 0.78 8.32 -11.77
C PHE A 200 1.30 8.14 -10.36
N GLU A 201 0.88 7.06 -9.72
CA GLU A 201 1.23 6.70 -8.35
C GLU A 201 2.38 5.69 -8.36
N THR A 202 3.43 5.96 -7.61
CA THR A 202 4.57 5.05 -7.49
C THR A 202 4.97 4.88 -6.05
N GLY A 203 5.09 3.63 -5.63
CA GLY A 203 5.59 3.24 -4.33
C GLY A 203 6.81 2.33 -4.48
N LEU A 204 7.78 2.46 -3.58
CA LEU A 204 8.93 1.58 -3.48
C LEU A 204 9.34 1.45 -2.02
N ALA A 205 9.47 0.23 -1.52
CA ALA A 205 10.10 -0.05 -0.24
C ALA A 205 11.38 -0.85 -0.43
N ILE A 206 12.44 -0.48 0.28
CA ILE A 206 13.70 -1.20 0.35
C ILE A 206 13.86 -1.65 1.79
N GLU A 207 14.02 -2.94 1.99
CA GLU A 207 13.99 -3.60 3.29
C GLU A 207 15.27 -4.41 3.51
N TYR A 208 15.75 -4.44 4.76
CA TYR A 208 16.85 -5.32 5.15
C TYR A 208 16.42 -6.19 6.33
N ASN A 209 16.13 -7.46 6.06
CA ASN A 209 15.51 -8.36 7.04
C ASN A 209 16.59 -9.04 7.92
N LEU A 210 16.73 -8.59 9.19
CA LEU A 210 17.71 -9.15 10.14
C LEU A 210 17.35 -10.58 10.58
N GLN A 211 16.06 -10.94 10.57
CA GLN A 211 15.65 -12.32 10.84
C GLN A 211 16.12 -13.26 9.73
N TYR A 212 15.95 -12.85 8.47
CA TYR A 212 16.46 -13.60 7.32
C TYR A 212 17.99 -13.70 7.33
N LEU A 213 18.68 -12.61 7.68
CA LEU A 213 20.12 -12.61 7.83
C LEU A 213 20.58 -13.74 8.76
N GLN A 214 19.99 -13.82 9.97
CA GLN A 214 20.40 -14.79 10.97
C GLN A 214 19.97 -16.24 10.67
N SER A 215 18.76 -16.42 10.10
CA SER A 215 18.21 -17.75 9.85
C SER A 215 18.73 -18.41 8.57
N SER A 216 19.00 -17.61 7.53
CA SER A 216 19.22 -18.11 6.17
C SER A 216 20.58 -17.76 5.57
N VAL A 217 21.30 -16.78 6.16
CA VAL A 217 22.58 -16.31 5.63
C VAL A 217 23.74 -16.56 6.59
N GLN A 218 23.69 -15.94 7.74
CA GLN A 218 24.71 -16.08 8.80
C GLN A 218 24.13 -15.65 10.15
N ASP A 219 24.16 -16.54 11.12
CA ASP A 219 23.87 -16.16 12.50
C ASP A 219 25.00 -15.24 13.03
N ILE A 220 24.63 -14.01 13.35
CA ILE A 220 25.51 -12.99 13.92
C ILE A 220 25.23 -12.76 15.41
N GLY A 221 24.38 -13.61 16.02
CA GLY A 221 24.09 -13.60 17.46
C GLY A 221 23.29 -12.39 17.92
N LEU A 222 22.44 -11.80 17.08
CA LEU A 222 21.56 -10.69 17.51
C LEU A 222 20.54 -11.18 18.54
N PRO A 223 20.51 -10.58 19.73
CA PRO A 223 19.49 -10.91 20.73
C PRO A 223 18.12 -10.31 20.37
N ALA A 224 17.07 -10.83 21.02
CA ALA A 224 15.77 -10.16 20.98
C ALA A 224 15.85 -8.76 21.63
N PRO A 225 15.11 -7.76 21.11
CA PRO A 225 14.17 -7.80 19.99
C PRO A 225 14.84 -7.60 18.61
N PHE A 226 16.13 -7.29 18.53
CA PHE A 226 16.85 -6.88 17.32
C PHE A 226 16.85 -7.96 16.22
N ASN A 227 16.83 -9.23 16.62
CA ASN A 227 16.81 -10.37 15.71
C ASN A 227 15.52 -10.50 14.86
N ARG A 228 14.51 -9.66 15.11
CA ARG A 228 13.25 -9.61 14.37
C ARG A 228 12.99 -8.25 13.73
N MET A 229 13.98 -7.37 13.74
CA MET A 229 13.85 -6.05 13.13
C MET A 229 14.13 -6.11 11.63
N ILE A 230 13.42 -5.26 10.91
CA ILE A 230 13.53 -5.06 9.47
C ILE A 230 13.66 -3.55 9.26
N PRO A 231 14.87 -2.97 9.29
CA PRO A 231 15.08 -1.61 8.79
C PRO A 231 14.57 -1.49 7.36
N LEU A 232 13.87 -0.40 7.08
CA LEU A 232 13.30 -0.14 5.77
C LEU A 232 13.31 1.35 5.43
N VAL A 233 13.15 1.64 4.16
CA VAL A 233 12.83 2.97 3.68
C VAL A 233 11.78 2.85 2.59
N GLU A 234 10.69 3.62 2.74
CA GLU A 234 9.64 3.70 1.75
C GLU A 234 9.72 5.02 0.97
N PHE A 235 9.33 4.97 -0.29
CA PHE A 235 9.21 6.10 -1.19
C PHE A 235 7.81 6.05 -1.80
N ALA A 236 7.01 7.08 -1.57
CA ALA A 236 5.67 7.18 -2.11
C ALA A 236 5.52 8.49 -2.87
N PHE A 237 5.19 8.43 -4.18
CA PHE A 237 5.08 9.58 -5.04
C PHE A 237 3.80 9.57 -5.86
N SER A 238 3.21 10.75 -6.02
CA SER A 238 2.08 11.03 -6.90
C SER A 238 2.48 12.10 -7.91
N THR A 239 2.31 11.79 -9.21
CA THR A 239 2.68 12.68 -10.31
C THR A 239 1.47 12.94 -11.20
N PRO A 240 0.86 14.13 -11.13
CA PRO A 240 -0.18 14.54 -12.07
C PRO A 240 0.36 14.60 -13.50
N PHE A 241 -0.41 14.11 -14.49
CA PHE A 241 0.04 14.10 -15.87
C PHE A 241 -0.92 14.76 -16.87
N ASN A 242 -1.97 15.42 -16.40
CA ASN A 242 -2.90 16.16 -17.26
C ASN A 242 -3.52 17.40 -16.56
N ARG A 243 -4.47 18.03 -17.23
CA ARG A 243 -5.31 19.15 -16.73
C ARG A 243 -4.51 20.35 -16.19
N GLY A 244 -3.29 20.56 -16.71
CA GLY A 244 -2.45 21.72 -16.39
C GLY A 244 -1.60 21.58 -15.13
N GLN A 245 -1.56 20.40 -14.53
CA GLN A 245 -0.73 20.09 -13.35
C GLN A 245 0.41 19.11 -13.65
N ASN A 246 0.73 18.93 -14.93
CA ASN A 246 1.71 17.94 -15.38
C ASN A 246 3.08 18.09 -14.68
N GLY A 247 3.57 16.98 -14.11
CA GLY A 247 4.89 16.90 -13.48
C GLY A 247 5.02 17.62 -12.14
N LEU A 248 3.92 18.05 -11.52
CA LEU A 248 3.94 18.63 -10.17
C LEU A 248 3.99 17.52 -9.11
N THR A 249 5.00 16.67 -9.21
CA THR A 249 5.17 15.52 -8.31
C THR A 249 5.20 15.93 -6.85
N THR A 250 4.44 15.21 -6.03
CA THR A 250 4.48 15.22 -4.57
C THR A 250 4.85 13.84 -4.05
N GLY A 251 5.25 13.74 -2.80
CA GLY A 251 5.55 12.45 -2.17
C GLY A 251 6.39 12.58 -0.92
N THR A 252 6.68 11.43 -0.32
CA THR A 252 7.43 11.32 0.92
C THR A 252 8.52 10.26 0.81
N ILE A 253 9.51 10.37 1.69
CA ILE A 253 10.56 9.38 1.95
C ILE A 253 10.43 9.01 3.42
N ASN A 254 10.17 7.75 3.69
CA ASN A 254 9.82 7.27 5.02
C ASN A 254 10.85 6.23 5.50
N PRO A 255 11.98 6.66 6.09
CA PRO A 255 12.88 5.75 6.76
C PRO A 255 12.27 5.26 8.07
N GLY A 256 12.38 3.96 8.33
CA GLY A 256 11.78 3.35 9.49
C GLY A 256 12.31 1.97 9.84
N VAL A 257 11.59 1.32 10.72
CA VAL A 257 11.86 -0.04 11.16
C VAL A 257 10.55 -0.76 11.46
N ALA A 258 10.41 -1.97 10.93
CA ALA A 258 9.38 -2.92 11.33
C ALA A 258 9.99 -3.94 12.29
N TRP A 259 9.24 -4.33 13.32
CA TRP A 259 9.50 -5.48 14.17
C TRP A 259 8.42 -6.52 13.92
N ALA A 260 8.81 -7.70 13.43
CA ALA A 260 7.88 -8.76 13.05
C ALA A 260 7.81 -9.86 14.11
N GLY A 261 6.66 -9.97 14.77
CA GLY A 261 6.30 -11.09 15.63
C GLY A 261 5.70 -12.25 14.84
N ARG A 262 5.12 -13.22 15.54
CA ARG A 262 4.38 -14.33 14.92
C ARG A 262 2.96 -13.90 14.50
N TYR A 263 2.34 -13.04 15.29
CA TYR A 263 0.92 -12.70 15.16
C TYR A 263 0.68 -11.24 14.82
N PHE A 264 1.71 -10.43 14.97
CA PHE A 264 1.62 -8.99 14.70
C PHE A 264 2.99 -8.42 14.33
N GLN A 265 2.94 -7.28 13.67
CA GLN A 265 4.06 -6.43 13.34
C GLN A 265 3.85 -5.05 13.99
N LEU A 266 4.92 -4.43 14.45
CA LEU A 266 4.95 -3.04 14.88
C LEU A 266 5.92 -2.29 13.97
N THR A 267 5.44 -1.26 13.30
CA THR A 267 6.26 -0.43 12.40
C THR A 267 6.27 1.01 12.87
N ALA A 268 7.42 1.66 12.78
CA ALA A 268 7.56 3.09 13.06
C ALA A 268 8.45 3.73 12.00
N GLU A 269 7.99 4.87 11.43
CA GLU A 269 8.67 5.57 10.35
C GLU A 269 8.64 7.08 10.57
N ALA A 270 9.66 7.78 10.07
CA ALA A 270 9.60 9.22 9.86
C ALA A 270 8.93 9.50 8.51
N ILE A 271 8.12 10.54 8.43
CA ILE A 271 7.51 11.04 7.19
C ILE A 271 8.29 12.28 6.76
N ILE A 272 9.10 12.16 5.72
CA ILE A 272 9.93 13.25 5.22
C ILE A 272 9.38 13.70 3.87
N PRO A 273 8.84 14.94 3.73
CA PRO A 273 8.39 15.45 2.44
C PRO A 273 9.54 15.46 1.42
N ALA A 274 9.32 14.88 0.24
CA ALA A 274 10.35 14.77 -0.80
C ALA A 274 10.70 16.13 -1.45
N ASN A 275 9.80 17.09 -1.37
CA ASN A 275 9.99 18.45 -1.90
C ASN A 275 9.06 19.46 -1.21
N ASN A 276 9.21 20.75 -1.53
CA ASN A 276 8.41 21.82 -0.92
C ASN A 276 6.90 21.74 -1.23
N ARG A 277 6.47 21.05 -2.28
CA ARG A 277 5.04 20.84 -2.59
C ARG A 277 4.43 19.78 -1.69
N SER A 278 5.20 18.79 -1.32
CA SER A 278 4.80 17.73 -0.38
C SER A 278 4.73 18.19 1.07
N GLY A 279 5.26 19.37 1.36
CA GLY A 279 5.35 19.94 2.71
C GLY A 279 6.76 20.37 3.08
N ARG A 280 6.95 20.81 4.33
CA ARG A 280 8.24 21.29 4.85
C ARG A 280 8.60 20.68 6.21
N ASN A 281 7.64 20.08 6.87
CA ASN A 281 7.83 19.52 8.22
C ASN A 281 7.96 18.02 8.15
N VAL A 282 8.83 17.48 8.97
CA VAL A 282 8.96 16.04 9.18
C VAL A 282 7.85 15.60 10.13
N GLY A 283 7.16 14.54 9.76
CA GLY A 283 6.18 13.84 10.56
C GLY A 283 6.69 12.48 11.04
N GLY A 284 5.78 11.71 11.60
CA GLY A 284 6.04 10.31 11.98
C GLY A 284 4.78 9.50 11.90
N VAL A 285 4.92 8.19 11.72
CA VAL A 285 3.82 7.24 11.73
C VAL A 285 4.23 5.98 12.51
N VAL A 286 3.25 5.41 13.19
CA VAL A 286 3.38 4.12 13.89
C VAL A 286 2.16 3.28 13.53
N GLN A 287 2.40 2.00 13.20
CA GLN A 287 1.35 1.04 12.85
C GLN A 287 1.48 -0.21 13.70
N LEU A 288 0.33 -0.70 14.19
CA LEU A 288 0.16 -2.04 14.71
C LEU A 288 -0.62 -2.86 13.68
N HIS A 289 0.00 -3.91 13.17
CA HIS A 289 -0.53 -4.76 12.11
C HIS A 289 -0.66 -6.20 12.59
N PHE A 290 -1.83 -6.82 12.43
CA PHE A 290 -2.14 -8.16 12.88
C PHE A 290 -2.30 -9.12 11.70
N PHE A 291 -1.65 -10.26 11.79
CA PHE A 291 -1.74 -11.36 10.85
C PHE A 291 -2.93 -12.27 11.23
N LEU A 292 -4.12 -11.96 10.70
CA LEU A 292 -5.34 -12.67 11.07
C LEU A 292 -5.36 -14.13 10.64
N ASP A 293 -4.65 -14.45 9.56
CA ASP A 293 -4.48 -15.82 9.09
C ASP A 293 -3.64 -16.68 10.04
N ASP A 294 -2.69 -16.09 10.77
CA ASP A 294 -1.94 -16.80 11.81
C ASP A 294 -2.64 -16.82 13.17
N ILE A 295 -3.39 -15.75 13.49
CA ILE A 295 -4.13 -15.67 14.76
C ILE A 295 -5.35 -16.59 14.72
N PHE A 296 -6.05 -16.63 13.58
CA PHE A 296 -7.32 -17.34 13.41
C PHE A 296 -7.33 -18.27 12.18
N PRO A 297 -6.38 -19.21 12.06
CA PRO A 297 -6.15 -19.98 10.82
C PRO A 297 -7.32 -20.87 10.38
N THR A 298 -8.26 -21.15 11.27
CA THR A 298 -9.41 -22.03 10.98
C THR A 298 -10.73 -21.29 10.86
N THR A 299 -10.75 -19.98 11.08
CA THR A 299 -11.97 -19.17 11.08
C THR A 299 -11.82 -17.95 10.16
N ILE A 300 -11.73 -16.73 10.71
CA ILE A 300 -11.68 -15.49 9.93
C ILE A 300 -10.37 -15.30 9.16
N GLY A 301 -9.31 -15.99 9.53
CA GLY A 301 -8.00 -15.92 8.87
C GLY A 301 -7.83 -16.96 7.73
N ARG A 302 -8.90 -17.46 7.14
CA ARG A 302 -8.84 -18.32 5.95
C ARG A 302 -9.74 -17.78 4.83
N PRO A 303 -9.45 -18.07 3.55
CA PRO A 303 -10.31 -17.67 2.45
C PRO A 303 -11.77 -18.10 2.65
N ILE A 304 -12.72 -17.28 2.19
CA ILE A 304 -14.15 -17.58 2.27
C ILE A 304 -14.48 -18.78 1.37
N PHE A 305 -13.88 -18.79 0.17
CA PHE A 305 -14.01 -19.89 -0.79
C PHE A 305 -12.64 -20.51 -1.05
N GLN A 306 -12.60 -21.86 -1.12
CA GLN A 306 -11.39 -22.64 -1.41
C GLN A 306 -11.33 -23.04 -2.88
#